data_ff7e29cc87532542c1c3728fd910d7ac
#
_entry.id   ff7e29cc87532542c1c3728fd910d7ac
#
_cell.length_a   1.000
_cell.length_b   1.000
_cell.length_c   1.000
_cell.angle_alpha   90.00
_cell.angle_beta   90.00
_cell.angle_gamma   90.00
#
_symmetry.space_group_name_H-M   'P 1'
#
loop_
_entity.id
_entity.type
_entity.pdbx_description
1 polymer ?
#
loop_
_entity_poly.entity_id
_entity_poly.type
_entity_poly.pdbx_seq_one_letter_code
_entity_poly.pdbx_strand_id
1 'polypeptide(L)'
;MTKRIALTVTILAALAAAVPAFAGITVYSNAFKSKSDYHAITKQSGKKKKCQRNWRKKSALGVSVKGGKQTCELKTPVEGDSTQPDLIVQVAAKVTQKTEKAARKGAFVGVTVRSSRKDGYTFRVIPKTRKWELVEDKVVLEKGKDKAVKGIKKKNLLEIRAKGDTMVGRVNGKSMVSYKDPAPEDVKGTGTGLSYGIKQKVKKKQAVAFFDNLKIQVPNP
;
A
#
# COMPACT_ATOMS: atom_id res chain seq x y z
N MET A 1 -28.47 61.84 -1.11
CA MET A 1 -27.91 60.96 -0.08
C MET A 1 -27.59 59.61 -0.70
N THR A 2 -26.34 59.39 -1.10
CA THR A 2 -25.91 58.18 -1.81
C THR A 2 -25.14 57.30 -0.83
N LYS A 3 -25.73 56.18 -0.40
CA LYS A 3 -25.09 55.18 0.49
C LYS A 3 -24.07 54.34 -0.32
N ARG A 4 -22.78 54.47 -0.01
CA ARG A 4 -21.74 53.61 -0.52
C ARG A 4 -21.71 52.32 0.32
N ILE A 5 -22.00 51.19 -0.31
CA ILE A 5 -21.83 49.86 0.30
C ILE A 5 -20.38 49.43 0.04
N ALA A 6 -19.59 49.32 1.09
CA ALA A 6 -18.25 48.78 1.02
C ALA A 6 -18.33 47.25 1.02
N LEU A 7 -17.91 46.65 -0.08
CA LEU A 7 -17.81 45.19 -0.23
C LEU A 7 -16.45 44.75 0.31
N THR A 8 -16.42 44.14 1.51
CA THR A 8 -15.21 43.57 2.08
C THR A 8 -15.02 42.19 1.52
N VAL A 9 -14.07 42.04 0.60
CA VAL A 9 -13.67 40.73 0.06
C VAL A 9 -12.67 40.08 1.03
N THR A 10 -13.13 39.12 1.78
CA THR A 10 -12.23 38.27 2.64
C THR A 10 -11.56 37.22 1.78
N ILE A 11 -10.29 37.42 1.45
CA ILE A 11 -9.48 36.42 0.77
C ILE A 11 -9.08 35.36 1.81
N LEU A 12 -9.73 34.21 1.78
CA LEU A 12 -9.29 33.01 2.49
C LEU A 12 -8.07 32.46 1.78
N ALA A 13 -6.87 32.77 2.28
CA ALA A 13 -5.64 32.12 1.86
C ALA A 13 -5.64 30.67 2.40
N ALA A 14 -5.99 29.72 1.53
CA ALA A 14 -5.78 28.30 1.80
C ALA A 14 -4.26 28.04 1.84
N LEU A 15 -3.68 27.99 3.04
CA LEU A 15 -2.35 27.45 3.25
C LEU A 15 -2.39 25.97 2.85
N ALA A 16 -2.04 25.65 1.62
CA ALA A 16 -1.63 24.33 1.22
C ALA A 16 -0.31 24.03 1.97
N ALA A 17 -0.41 23.38 3.11
CA ALA A 17 0.77 22.85 3.79
C ALA A 17 1.45 21.90 2.81
N ALA A 18 2.53 22.35 2.17
CA ALA A 18 3.42 21.52 1.39
C ALA A 18 4.02 20.50 2.35
N VAL A 19 3.50 19.27 2.32
CA VAL A 19 4.11 18.16 3.05
C VAL A 19 5.52 18.02 2.47
N PRO A 20 6.59 18.23 3.26
CA PRO A 20 7.95 18.18 2.72
C PRO A 20 8.16 16.85 2.03
N ALA A 21 8.71 16.90 0.83
CA ALA A 21 9.14 15.71 0.12
C ALA A 21 10.31 15.12 0.89
N PHE A 22 10.06 14.16 1.77
CA PHE A 22 11.12 13.43 2.46
C PHE A 22 11.89 12.64 1.41
N ALA A 23 13.03 13.15 1.00
CA ALA A 23 14.03 12.37 0.29
C ALA A 23 14.50 11.27 1.25
N GLY A 24 14.57 10.03 0.77
CA GLY A 24 15.05 8.90 1.56
C GLY A 24 16.21 8.21 0.85
N ILE A 25 17.12 7.65 1.62
CA ILE A 25 18.19 6.81 1.10
C ILE A 25 17.60 5.46 0.70
N THR A 26 17.78 5.06 -0.57
CA THR A 26 17.30 3.74 -1.04
C THR A 26 18.19 2.63 -0.47
N VAL A 27 17.62 1.80 0.39
CA VAL A 27 18.28 0.64 0.98
C VAL A 27 17.99 -0.66 0.22
N TYR A 28 16.92 -0.68 -0.55
CA TYR A 28 16.56 -1.82 -1.38
C TYR A 28 15.74 -1.41 -2.59
N SER A 29 16.04 -2.00 -3.74
CA SER A 29 15.20 -1.89 -4.94
C SER A 29 15.12 -3.22 -5.67
N ASN A 30 13.94 -3.52 -6.25
CA ASN A 30 13.72 -4.75 -7.00
C ASN A 30 12.74 -4.48 -8.15
N ALA A 31 13.23 -4.58 -9.36
CA ALA A 31 12.44 -4.39 -10.57
C ALA A 31 11.78 -5.67 -11.09
N PHE A 32 11.99 -6.80 -10.40
CA PHE A 32 11.48 -8.14 -10.76
C PHE A 32 11.80 -8.56 -12.19
N LYS A 33 12.98 -8.17 -12.71
CA LYS A 33 13.42 -8.46 -14.08
C LYS A 33 14.00 -9.85 -14.22
N SER A 34 14.54 -10.42 -13.15
CA SER A 34 15.21 -11.71 -13.15
C SER A 34 14.54 -12.72 -12.21
N LYS A 35 14.92 -14.00 -12.35
CA LYS A 35 14.48 -15.05 -11.44
C LYS A 35 15.09 -14.88 -10.04
N SER A 36 16.29 -14.33 -9.94
CA SER A 36 16.93 -13.99 -8.66
C SER A 36 16.15 -12.90 -7.91
N ASP A 37 15.70 -11.84 -8.61
CA ASP A 37 14.83 -10.80 -8.03
C ASP A 37 13.56 -11.38 -7.41
N TYR A 38 12.97 -12.37 -8.08
CA TYR A 38 11.80 -13.07 -7.57
C TYR A 38 12.10 -13.88 -6.31
N HIS A 39 13.27 -14.54 -6.25
CA HIS A 39 13.66 -15.32 -5.09
C HIS A 39 14.02 -14.47 -3.87
N ALA A 40 14.46 -13.23 -4.07
CA ALA A 40 14.73 -12.30 -2.99
C ALA A 40 13.48 -11.99 -2.12
N ILE A 41 12.27 -12.08 -2.69
CA ILE A 41 11.01 -11.97 -1.95
C ILE A 41 10.63 -13.34 -1.39
N THR A 42 11.19 -13.71 -0.26
CA THR A 42 11.32 -15.12 0.16
C THR A 42 10.16 -15.68 0.96
N LYS A 43 9.53 -14.91 1.84
CA LYS A 43 8.52 -15.47 2.75
C LYS A 43 7.12 -15.02 2.34
N GLN A 44 6.23 -15.99 2.18
CA GLN A 44 4.81 -15.77 1.95
C GLN A 44 4.03 -16.16 3.21
N SER A 45 3.26 -15.21 3.75
CA SER A 45 2.27 -15.49 4.78
C SER A 45 0.90 -15.80 4.17
N GLY A 46 0.01 -16.38 4.96
CA GLY A 46 -1.31 -16.81 4.54
C GLY A 46 -1.37 -18.31 4.19
N LYS A 47 -2.58 -18.79 3.88
CA LYS A 47 -2.79 -20.22 3.57
C LYS A 47 -2.10 -20.59 2.25
N LYS A 48 -1.00 -21.37 2.31
CA LYS A 48 -0.15 -21.75 1.13
C LYS A 48 -0.97 -22.23 -0.08
N LYS A 49 -2.04 -23.02 0.13
CA LYS A 49 -2.92 -23.49 -0.95
C LYS A 49 -3.75 -22.39 -1.62
N LYS A 50 -3.92 -21.24 -0.97
CA LYS A 50 -4.73 -20.12 -1.48
C LYS A 50 -3.91 -18.96 -1.99
N CYS A 51 -2.75 -18.70 -1.39
CA CYS A 51 -1.82 -17.64 -1.75
C CYS A 51 -0.72 -18.22 -2.64
N GLN A 52 -0.57 -17.71 -3.84
CA GLN A 52 0.44 -18.18 -4.79
C GLN A 52 1.21 -17.00 -5.36
N ARG A 53 2.50 -17.19 -5.55
CA ARG A 53 3.39 -16.28 -6.27
C ARG A 53 3.93 -16.98 -7.50
N ASN A 54 4.06 -16.23 -8.60
CA ASN A 54 4.56 -16.74 -9.87
C ASN A 54 5.51 -15.71 -10.47
N TRP A 55 6.70 -16.15 -10.85
CA TRP A 55 7.56 -15.31 -11.67
C TRP A 55 7.04 -15.27 -13.11
N ARG A 56 7.05 -14.08 -13.71
CA ARG A 56 6.72 -13.93 -15.11
C ARG A 56 7.85 -13.22 -15.85
N LYS A 57 8.28 -13.80 -16.96
CA LYS A 57 9.39 -13.35 -17.83
C LYS A 57 9.35 -11.86 -18.27
N LYS A 58 8.38 -11.06 -17.86
CA LYS A 58 8.21 -9.66 -18.28
C LYS A 58 8.15 -8.72 -17.08
N SER A 59 9.24 -8.66 -16.31
CA SER A 59 9.48 -7.58 -15.34
C SER A 59 8.36 -7.34 -14.33
N ALA A 60 7.76 -8.38 -13.72
CA ALA A 60 6.80 -8.23 -12.65
C ALA A 60 6.63 -9.49 -11.81
N LEU A 61 6.48 -9.30 -10.51
CA LEU A 61 6.11 -10.35 -9.57
C LEU A 61 4.61 -10.63 -9.69
N GLY A 62 4.25 -11.76 -10.27
CA GLY A 62 2.86 -12.21 -10.35
C GLY A 62 2.42 -12.88 -9.06
N VAL A 63 1.23 -12.54 -8.59
CA VAL A 63 0.60 -13.15 -7.41
C VAL A 63 -0.84 -13.51 -7.70
N SER A 64 -1.31 -14.57 -7.05
CA SER A 64 -2.73 -14.92 -7.11
C SER A 64 -3.26 -15.44 -5.79
N VAL A 65 -4.55 -15.20 -5.55
CA VAL A 65 -5.26 -15.71 -4.39
C VAL A 65 -6.56 -16.37 -4.81
N LYS A 66 -6.84 -17.56 -4.27
CA LYS A 66 -8.05 -18.35 -4.56
C LYS A 66 -9.00 -18.36 -3.37
N GLY A 67 -10.24 -17.98 -3.63
CA GLY A 67 -11.39 -18.14 -2.73
C GLY A 67 -11.32 -17.40 -1.41
N GLY A 68 -12.48 -17.17 -0.84
CA GLY A 68 -12.68 -16.66 0.50
C GLY A 68 -12.25 -15.20 0.73
N LYS A 69 -12.54 -14.73 1.92
CA LYS A 69 -11.93 -13.51 2.49
C LYS A 69 -10.50 -13.86 2.88
N GLN A 70 -9.51 -13.47 2.09
CA GLN A 70 -8.12 -13.90 2.26
C GLN A 70 -7.15 -12.74 2.01
N THR A 71 -6.25 -12.51 2.94
CA THR A 71 -5.07 -11.66 2.80
C THR A 71 -3.83 -12.53 2.67
N CYS A 72 -2.95 -12.18 1.74
CA CYS A 72 -1.65 -12.78 1.53
C CYS A 72 -0.60 -11.68 1.59
N GLU A 73 0.52 -11.98 2.20
CA GLU A 73 1.64 -11.04 2.31
C GLU A 73 2.93 -11.71 1.84
N LEU A 74 3.73 -10.97 1.13
CA LEU A 74 5.09 -11.34 0.75
C LEU A 74 6.04 -10.46 1.52
N LYS A 75 6.88 -11.05 2.36
CA LYS A 75 7.91 -10.32 3.09
C LYS A 75 9.05 -9.96 2.15
N THR A 76 9.51 -8.74 2.24
CA THR A 76 10.74 -8.29 1.59
C THR A 76 11.96 -8.63 2.45
N PRO A 77 13.17 -8.60 1.90
CA PRO A 77 14.38 -8.92 2.67
C PRO A 77 14.82 -7.78 3.61
N VAL A 78 14.13 -6.64 3.60
CA VAL A 78 14.50 -5.48 4.42
C VAL A 78 13.71 -5.50 5.71
N GLU A 79 14.44 -5.50 6.81
CA GLU A 79 13.95 -5.25 8.16
C GLU A 79 14.66 -4.02 8.70
N GLY A 80 14.01 -3.21 9.50
CA GLY A 80 14.61 -2.04 10.13
C GLY A 80 15.43 -2.43 11.36
N ASP A 81 16.33 -1.57 11.76
CA ASP A 81 17.25 -1.81 12.89
C ASP A 81 16.61 -1.64 14.26
N SER A 82 15.44 -0.99 14.32
CA SER A 82 14.70 -0.72 15.56
C SER A 82 13.34 -1.40 15.57
N THR A 83 12.72 -1.45 16.75
CA THR A 83 11.36 -2.01 16.91
C THR A 83 10.28 -1.21 16.16
N GLN A 84 10.57 0.04 15.77
CA GLN A 84 9.66 0.92 15.02
C GLN A 84 10.43 1.71 13.96
N PRO A 85 10.98 1.04 12.95
CA PRO A 85 11.84 1.70 11.99
C PRO A 85 11.07 2.72 11.14
N ASP A 86 11.71 3.86 10.91
CA ASP A 86 11.25 4.81 9.91
C ASP A 86 11.54 4.27 8.52
N LEU A 87 10.51 4.02 7.76
CA LEU A 87 10.60 3.36 6.45
C LEU A 87 9.63 3.97 5.44
N ILE A 88 10.08 4.01 4.19
CA ILE A 88 9.24 4.31 3.04
C ILE A 88 9.24 3.08 2.13
N VAL A 89 8.06 2.52 1.88
CA VAL A 89 7.90 1.41 0.93
C VAL A 89 7.05 1.86 -0.24
N GLN A 90 7.59 1.74 -1.44
CA GLN A 90 6.93 2.13 -2.68
C GLN A 90 6.93 0.98 -3.67
N VAL A 91 5.81 0.76 -4.37
CA VAL A 91 5.68 -0.27 -5.40
C VAL A 91 4.63 0.10 -6.45
N ALA A 92 4.90 -0.21 -7.69
CA ALA A 92 3.89 -0.18 -8.74
C ALA A 92 3.08 -1.48 -8.70
N ALA A 93 1.77 -1.40 -8.51
CA ALA A 93 0.91 -2.57 -8.39
C ALA A 93 -0.33 -2.48 -9.27
N LYS A 94 -0.83 -3.61 -9.77
CA LYS A 94 -2.09 -3.68 -10.50
C LYS A 94 -2.85 -4.97 -10.24
N VAL A 95 -4.17 -4.86 -10.10
CA VAL A 95 -5.09 -5.99 -10.20
C VAL A 95 -5.42 -6.21 -11.68
N THR A 96 -5.30 -7.44 -12.17
CA THR A 96 -5.40 -7.76 -13.60
C THR A 96 -6.81 -8.12 -14.04
N GLN A 97 -7.03 -8.15 -15.36
CA GLN A 97 -8.26 -8.70 -15.94
C GLN A 97 -8.47 -10.20 -15.71
N LYS A 98 -7.37 -10.94 -15.47
CA LYS A 98 -7.44 -12.35 -15.08
C LYS A 98 -8.11 -12.57 -13.73
N THR A 99 -8.30 -11.48 -12.93
CA THR A 99 -9.16 -11.51 -11.76
C THR A 99 -10.60 -11.76 -12.17
N GLU A 100 -11.20 -12.81 -11.66
CA GLU A 100 -12.57 -13.19 -11.97
C GLU A 100 -13.57 -12.10 -11.58
N LYS A 101 -14.61 -11.91 -12.40
CA LYS A 101 -15.58 -10.80 -12.28
C LYS A 101 -16.13 -10.64 -10.85
N ALA A 102 -16.51 -11.76 -10.20
CA ALA A 102 -17.02 -11.75 -8.83
C ALA A 102 -15.98 -11.32 -7.77
N ALA A 103 -14.68 -11.58 -8.00
CA ALA A 103 -13.61 -11.19 -7.08
C ALA A 103 -13.17 -9.73 -7.22
N ARG A 104 -13.44 -9.08 -8.37
CA ARG A 104 -12.93 -7.73 -8.67
C ARG A 104 -13.32 -6.66 -7.68
N LYS A 105 -14.55 -6.70 -7.12
CA LYS A 105 -15.03 -5.70 -6.15
C LYS A 105 -14.25 -5.70 -4.84
N GLY A 106 -13.64 -6.84 -4.48
CA GLY A 106 -12.88 -7.00 -3.23
C GLY A 106 -11.39 -7.26 -3.43
N ALA A 107 -10.91 -7.42 -4.67
CA ALA A 107 -9.50 -7.64 -4.96
C ALA A 107 -8.68 -6.38 -4.65
N PHE A 108 -7.61 -6.54 -3.87
CA PHE A 108 -6.75 -5.46 -3.43
C PHE A 108 -5.27 -5.78 -3.64
N VAL A 109 -4.46 -4.73 -3.65
CA VAL A 109 -2.99 -4.73 -3.57
C VAL A 109 -2.55 -3.66 -2.58
N GLY A 110 -1.46 -3.89 -1.87
CA GLY A 110 -0.97 -2.99 -0.83
C GLY A 110 0.51 -3.14 -0.54
N VAL A 111 1.00 -2.26 0.30
CA VAL A 111 2.35 -2.22 0.86
C VAL A 111 2.27 -2.20 2.38
N THR A 112 3.22 -2.85 3.03
CA THR A 112 3.24 -3.01 4.48
C THR A 112 4.56 -2.52 5.06
N VAL A 113 4.50 -1.85 6.19
CA VAL A 113 5.65 -1.44 7.02
C VAL A 113 5.45 -1.92 8.45
N ARG A 114 6.53 -1.98 9.22
CA ARG A 114 6.52 -2.43 10.62
C ARG A 114 5.82 -3.78 10.77
N SER A 115 6.07 -4.68 9.81
CA SER A 115 5.43 -6.00 9.78
C SER A 115 6.13 -6.97 10.74
N SER A 116 5.34 -7.63 11.56
CA SER A 116 5.72 -8.79 12.38
C SER A 116 4.91 -10.02 11.97
N ARG A 117 4.81 -11.02 12.85
CA ARG A 117 3.91 -12.16 12.63
C ARG A 117 2.44 -11.78 12.80
N LYS A 118 2.14 -10.79 13.63
CA LYS A 118 0.78 -10.42 14.04
C LYS A 118 0.44 -8.97 13.67
N ASP A 119 1.41 -8.08 13.73
CA ASP A 119 1.20 -6.63 13.65
C ASP A 119 1.82 -6.04 12.40
N GLY A 120 1.45 -4.81 12.08
CA GLY A 120 2.01 -4.04 10.98
C GLY A 120 0.97 -3.19 10.26
N TYR A 121 1.43 -2.09 9.68
CA TYR A 121 0.56 -1.17 8.94
C TYR A 121 0.58 -1.51 7.46
N THR A 122 -0.58 -1.74 6.89
CA THR A 122 -0.77 -1.99 5.46
C THR A 122 -1.59 -0.88 4.84
N PHE A 123 -1.01 -0.16 3.89
CA PHE A 123 -1.76 0.72 3.01
C PHE A 123 -2.13 -0.03 1.74
N ARG A 124 -3.43 -0.15 1.44
CA ARG A 124 -3.94 -0.92 0.31
C ARG A 124 -4.99 -0.20 -0.51
N VAL A 125 -5.09 -0.56 -1.78
CA VAL A 125 -6.12 -0.06 -2.70
C VAL A 125 -6.97 -1.20 -3.26
N ILE A 126 -8.26 -0.91 -3.49
CA ILE A 126 -9.24 -1.78 -4.13
C ILE A 126 -9.62 -1.15 -5.48
N PRO A 127 -8.90 -1.46 -6.57
CA PRO A 127 -8.98 -0.72 -7.83
C PRO A 127 -10.39 -0.66 -8.46
N LYS A 128 -11.18 -1.74 -8.37
CA LYS A 128 -12.53 -1.79 -8.96
C LYS A 128 -13.48 -0.74 -8.36
N THR A 129 -13.32 -0.43 -7.09
CA THR A 129 -14.18 0.50 -6.35
C THR A 129 -13.50 1.84 -6.08
N ARG A 130 -12.23 2.01 -6.52
CA ARG A 130 -11.39 3.19 -6.25
C ARG A 130 -11.27 3.54 -4.77
N LYS A 131 -11.32 2.52 -3.91
CA LYS A 131 -11.16 2.66 -2.46
C LYS A 131 -9.70 2.48 -2.07
N TRP A 132 -9.33 3.13 -0.98
CA TRP A 132 -8.09 2.91 -0.27
C TRP A 132 -8.38 2.64 1.21
N GLU A 133 -7.46 1.99 1.89
CA GLU A 133 -7.55 1.68 3.32
C GLU A 133 -6.15 1.65 3.94
N LEU A 134 -6.02 2.22 5.13
CA LEU A 134 -4.94 1.97 6.06
C LEU A 134 -5.44 0.92 7.07
N VAL A 135 -4.66 -0.12 7.27
CA VAL A 135 -5.03 -1.30 8.07
C VAL A 135 -3.89 -1.63 9.00
N GLU A 136 -4.21 -1.85 10.26
CA GLU A 136 -3.33 -2.44 11.25
C GLU A 136 -3.90 -3.80 11.65
N ASP A 137 -3.11 -4.86 11.61
CA ASP A 137 -3.50 -6.25 11.97
C ASP A 137 -4.96 -6.63 11.65
N LYS A 138 -5.43 -6.38 10.45
CA LYS A 138 -6.80 -6.65 9.97
C LYS A 138 -7.86 -5.61 10.38
N VAL A 139 -7.57 -4.71 11.32
CA VAL A 139 -8.44 -3.58 11.68
C VAL A 139 -8.25 -2.46 10.65
N VAL A 140 -9.34 -1.93 10.12
CA VAL A 140 -9.29 -0.78 9.21
C VAL A 140 -9.27 0.49 10.07
N LEU A 141 -8.12 1.15 10.12
CA LEU A 141 -7.94 2.41 10.86
C LEU A 141 -8.61 3.55 10.10
N GLU A 142 -8.27 3.66 8.80
CA GLU A 142 -8.75 4.71 7.92
C GLU A 142 -9.13 4.16 6.55
N LYS A 143 -10.11 4.77 5.90
CA LYS A 143 -10.57 4.36 4.56
C LYS A 143 -11.18 5.52 3.80
N GLY A 144 -11.11 5.45 2.48
CA GLY A 144 -11.74 6.43 1.61
C GLY A 144 -11.91 5.94 0.18
N LYS A 145 -12.37 6.84 -0.67
CA LYS A 145 -12.50 6.66 -2.12
C LYS A 145 -11.93 7.87 -2.82
N ASP A 146 -11.09 7.65 -3.81
CA ASP A 146 -10.48 8.74 -4.58
C ASP A 146 -10.24 8.33 -6.04
N LYS A 147 -10.37 9.32 -6.96
CA LYS A 147 -10.14 9.13 -8.41
C LYS A 147 -8.67 8.83 -8.75
N ALA A 148 -7.72 9.21 -7.87
CA ALA A 148 -6.31 8.88 -8.03
C ALA A 148 -6.06 7.35 -7.97
N VAL A 149 -6.93 6.57 -7.30
CA VAL A 149 -6.90 5.10 -7.38
C VAL A 149 -7.39 4.69 -8.77
N LYS A 150 -6.46 4.30 -9.63
CA LYS A 150 -6.76 3.82 -10.99
C LYS A 150 -7.42 2.45 -10.94
N GLY A 151 -8.32 2.20 -11.91
CA GLY A 151 -9.12 0.96 -11.97
C GLY A 151 -8.32 -0.30 -12.32
N ILE A 152 -9.05 -1.42 -12.44
CA ILE A 152 -8.51 -2.72 -12.90
C ILE A 152 -7.70 -2.54 -14.19
N LYS A 153 -6.60 -3.27 -14.35
CA LYS A 153 -5.59 -3.24 -15.42
C LYS A 153 -4.58 -2.09 -15.35
N LYS A 154 -4.92 -0.96 -14.73
CA LYS A 154 -4.00 0.17 -14.62
C LYS A 154 -3.07 0.01 -13.43
N LYS A 155 -1.80 0.40 -13.59
CA LYS A 155 -0.83 0.44 -12.50
C LYS A 155 -1.20 1.59 -11.55
N ASN A 156 -1.12 1.30 -10.25
CA ASN A 156 -1.13 2.28 -9.17
C ASN A 156 0.26 2.26 -8.52
N LEU A 157 0.87 3.42 -8.37
CA LEU A 157 2.06 3.57 -7.55
C LEU A 157 1.58 3.75 -6.11
N LEU A 158 1.86 2.76 -5.27
CA LEU A 158 1.50 2.73 -3.86
C LEU A 158 2.71 3.10 -3.04
N GLU A 159 2.50 3.89 -2.01
CA GLU A 159 3.54 4.27 -1.06
C GLU A 159 2.94 4.28 0.35
N ILE A 160 3.68 3.73 1.30
CA ILE A 160 3.45 3.93 2.73
C ILE A 160 4.74 4.48 3.35
N ARG A 161 4.61 5.51 4.15
CA ARG A 161 5.70 6.10 4.94
C ARG A 161 5.37 5.93 6.40
N ALA A 162 6.32 5.40 7.16
CA ALA A 162 6.31 5.39 8.61
C ALA A 162 7.39 6.33 9.09
N LYS A 163 7.05 7.29 9.95
CA LYS A 163 8.02 8.17 10.64
C LYS A 163 7.49 8.45 12.05
N GLY A 164 8.25 8.01 13.06
CA GLY A 164 7.81 8.07 14.46
C GLY A 164 6.44 7.40 14.60
N ASP A 165 5.47 8.08 15.16
CA ASP A 165 4.09 7.61 15.34
C ASP A 165 3.18 7.82 14.11
N THR A 166 3.70 8.39 13.03
CA THR A 166 2.89 8.83 11.89
C THR A 166 3.02 7.89 10.69
N MET A 167 1.86 7.48 10.14
CA MET A 167 1.74 6.69 8.90
C MET A 167 1.11 7.54 7.80
N VAL A 168 1.78 7.67 6.66
CA VAL A 168 1.25 8.37 5.49
C VAL A 168 1.09 7.39 4.33
N GLY A 169 -0.15 7.25 3.83
CA GLY A 169 -0.46 6.45 2.65
C GLY A 169 -0.65 7.31 1.41
N ARG A 170 0.01 6.95 0.28
CA ARG A 170 -0.09 7.68 -0.98
C ARG A 170 -0.41 6.78 -2.16
N VAL A 171 -1.15 7.32 -3.11
CA VAL A 171 -1.45 6.65 -4.38
C VAL A 171 -1.15 7.60 -5.54
N ASN A 172 -0.28 7.15 -6.45
CA ASN A 172 0.11 7.94 -7.63
C ASN A 172 0.59 9.36 -7.28
N GLY A 173 1.33 9.49 -6.17
CA GLY A 173 1.87 10.76 -5.65
C GLY A 173 0.90 11.55 -4.75
N LYS A 174 -0.41 11.27 -4.80
CA LYS A 174 -1.41 11.96 -3.97
C LYS A 174 -1.49 11.33 -2.58
N SER A 175 -1.43 12.14 -1.52
CA SER A 175 -1.66 11.69 -0.14
C SER A 175 -3.14 11.34 0.03
N MET A 176 -3.41 10.16 0.56
CA MET A 176 -4.75 9.65 0.85
C MET A 176 -5.07 9.73 2.33
N VAL A 177 -4.07 9.49 3.17
CA VAL A 177 -4.19 9.42 4.62
C VAL A 177 -2.90 9.88 5.27
N SER A 178 -3.04 10.59 6.38
CA SER A 178 -1.99 10.82 7.38
C SER A 178 -2.61 10.43 8.72
N TYR A 179 -2.12 9.36 9.30
CA TYR A 179 -2.63 8.77 10.54
C TYR A 179 -1.55 8.85 11.60
N LYS A 180 -1.90 9.40 12.75
CA LYS A 180 -1.06 9.39 13.95
C LYS A 180 -1.52 8.27 14.85
N ASP A 181 -0.63 7.31 15.10
CA ASP A 181 -0.90 6.19 15.96
C ASP A 181 -0.92 6.66 17.43
N PRO A 182 -2.00 6.43 18.17
CA PRO A 182 -2.08 6.79 19.59
C PRO A 182 -1.24 5.88 20.49
N ALA A 183 -0.90 4.67 20.06
CA ALA A 183 -0.15 3.67 20.81
C ALA A 183 0.91 2.97 19.92
N PRO A 184 1.88 3.72 19.38
CA PRO A 184 2.84 3.19 18.41
C PRO A 184 3.72 2.06 18.99
N GLU A 185 3.89 1.99 20.29
CA GLU A 185 4.63 0.95 21.01
C GLU A 185 4.00 -0.44 20.92
N ASP A 186 2.71 -0.53 20.59
CA ASP A 186 2.01 -1.81 20.43
C ASP A 186 2.45 -2.53 19.13
N VAL A 187 2.94 -1.78 18.13
CA VAL A 187 3.40 -2.32 16.86
C VAL A 187 4.91 -2.52 16.85
N LYS A 188 5.36 -3.72 17.22
CA LYS A 188 6.79 -4.08 17.38
C LYS A 188 7.43 -4.70 16.14
N GLY A 189 6.81 -4.55 14.97
CA GLY A 189 7.34 -5.13 13.73
C GLY A 189 8.44 -4.25 13.10
N THR A 190 9.43 -4.89 12.52
CA THR A 190 10.55 -4.23 11.80
C THR A 190 10.51 -4.46 10.30
N GLY A 191 9.71 -5.42 9.85
CA GLY A 191 9.69 -5.89 8.46
C GLY A 191 8.89 -5.01 7.52
N THR A 192 9.12 -5.23 6.24
CA THR A 192 8.35 -4.65 5.14
C THR A 192 7.74 -5.73 4.25
N GLY A 193 6.69 -5.39 3.51
CA GLY A 193 5.99 -6.39 2.70
C GLY A 193 5.11 -5.86 1.59
N LEU A 194 4.67 -6.79 0.74
CA LEU A 194 3.67 -6.58 -0.30
C LEU A 194 2.41 -7.36 0.06
N SER A 195 1.29 -6.69 0.14
CA SER A 195 0.00 -7.29 0.52
C SER A 195 -0.93 -7.41 -0.68
N TYR A 196 -1.65 -8.53 -0.79
CA TYR A 196 -2.66 -8.74 -1.82
C TYR A 196 -3.75 -9.70 -1.33
N GLY A 197 -4.94 -9.61 -1.92
CA GLY A 197 -6.00 -10.48 -1.46
C GLY A 197 -7.38 -10.17 -2.01
N ILE A 198 -8.38 -10.76 -1.36
CA ILE A 198 -9.80 -10.55 -1.61
C ILE A 198 -10.51 -10.25 -0.28
N LYS A 199 -11.14 -9.09 -0.16
CA LYS A 199 -11.85 -8.68 1.06
C LYS A 199 -13.18 -9.37 1.28
N GLN A 200 -13.86 -9.71 0.21
CA GLN A 200 -15.20 -10.31 0.26
C GLN A 200 -15.16 -11.83 0.18
N LYS A 201 -16.17 -12.48 0.78
CA LYS A 201 -16.32 -13.94 0.72
C LYS A 201 -16.80 -14.33 -0.70
N VAL A 202 -15.92 -14.93 -1.49
CA VAL A 202 -16.25 -15.47 -2.82
C VAL A 202 -15.79 -16.91 -2.91
N LYS A 203 -16.71 -17.84 -3.21
CA LYS A 203 -16.38 -19.27 -3.33
C LYS A 203 -15.54 -19.51 -4.59
N LYS A 204 -14.41 -20.24 -4.46
CA LYS A 204 -13.55 -20.75 -5.55
C LYS A 204 -13.08 -19.73 -6.61
N LYS A 205 -13.28 -18.41 -6.39
CA LYS A 205 -12.89 -17.36 -7.34
C LYS A 205 -11.47 -16.88 -7.10
N GLN A 206 -10.81 -16.46 -8.17
CA GLN A 206 -9.41 -16.07 -8.15
C GLN A 206 -9.23 -14.57 -8.39
N ALA A 207 -8.34 -13.94 -7.60
CA ALA A 207 -7.78 -12.64 -7.91
C ALA A 207 -6.31 -12.80 -8.34
N VAL A 208 -5.91 -12.02 -9.34
CA VAL A 208 -4.55 -12.00 -9.89
C VAL A 208 -4.05 -10.57 -9.91
N ALA A 209 -2.88 -10.37 -9.34
CA ALA A 209 -2.23 -9.07 -9.30
C ALA A 209 -0.76 -9.17 -9.72
N PHE A 210 -0.15 -8.01 -10.01
CA PHE A 210 1.27 -7.87 -10.28
C PHE A 210 1.84 -6.74 -9.46
N PHE A 211 3.09 -6.93 -9.00
CA PHE A 211 3.95 -5.93 -8.41
C PHE A 211 5.18 -5.71 -9.29
N ASP A 212 5.65 -4.48 -9.32
CA ASP A 212 6.75 -4.04 -10.17
C ASP A 212 7.45 -2.84 -9.51
N ASN A 213 8.76 -2.69 -9.71
CA ASN A 213 9.52 -1.55 -9.20
C ASN A 213 9.34 -1.31 -7.69
N LEU A 214 9.59 -2.33 -6.88
CA LEU A 214 9.65 -2.19 -5.42
C LEU A 214 10.85 -1.34 -5.03
N LYS A 215 10.63 -0.35 -4.16
CA LYS A 215 11.67 0.51 -3.59
C LYS A 215 11.42 0.65 -2.09
N ILE A 216 12.45 0.43 -1.30
CA ILE A 216 12.43 0.64 0.15
C ILE A 216 13.50 1.66 0.48
N GLN A 217 13.14 2.66 1.27
CA GLN A 217 14.00 3.76 1.66
C GLN A 217 13.94 3.98 3.16
N VAL A 218 15.03 4.41 3.72
CA VAL A 218 15.08 5.03 5.05
C VAL A 218 14.96 6.53 4.85
N PRO A 219 14.07 7.24 5.52
CA PRO A 219 14.01 8.70 5.47
C PRO A 219 15.38 9.29 5.83
N ASN A 220 15.75 10.39 5.20
CA ASN A 220 16.92 11.14 5.66
C ASN A 220 16.63 11.65 7.10
N PRO A 221 17.65 11.65 7.97
CA PRO A 221 17.55 12.18 9.32
C PRO A 221 17.08 13.64 9.37
#